data_24a210b3f5be9f216829dc045f419558
#
_entry.id   24a210b3f5be9f216829dc045f419558
#
_cell.length_a   1.000
_cell.length_b   1.000
_cell.length_c   1.000
_cell.angle_alpha   90.00
_cell.angle_beta   90.00
_cell.angle_gamma   90.00
#
_symmetry.space_group_name_H-M   'P 1'
#
loop_
_entity.id
_entity.type
_entity.pdbx_description
1 polymer ?
#
loop_
_entity_poly.entity_id
_entity_poly.type
_entity_poly.pdbx_seq_one_letter_code
_entity_poly.pdbx_strand_id
1 'polypeptide(L)'
;NYVFEAILDEIAEELGMDPWELRLKNALAADKPTIYGAKIGEAGIQECIDSVRNHPNAKAKLGPNQGRGIAIGYWGNAGGESSAQLHINEDGTALVITGHPDIGGSRASMVNIVAEKLGIDYRMVKAQIGDTNNVGISAVTGGSRVTFAAGIVVDEATDEVIEILKGRAADIWDIDVEAVEWRDGAVHPAGSNAGDFDPLTLAELAMKAEGTGGPITAAVSKNTSGHMGVVGAHMVDVEVDPETGNVKILRYTASQDVGRAIHPAYVEGQILSLI
;
A
#
# COMPACT_ATOMS: atom_id res chain seq x y z
N ASN A 1 -4.34 22.17 2.79
CA ASN A 1 -4.18 22.32 1.33
C ASN A 1 -5.04 23.42 0.72
N TYR A 2 -6.35 23.55 1.05
CA TYR A 2 -7.25 24.50 0.40
C TYR A 2 -6.66 25.93 0.23
N VAL A 3 -6.25 26.56 1.32
CA VAL A 3 -5.70 27.94 1.28
C VAL A 3 -4.43 28.02 0.41
N PHE A 4 -3.58 27.00 0.51
CA PHE A 4 -2.33 26.96 -0.26
C PHE A 4 -2.60 26.82 -1.75
N GLU A 5 -3.48 25.93 -2.16
CA GLU A 5 -3.85 25.73 -3.56
C GLU A 5 -4.59 26.93 -4.16
N ALA A 6 -5.43 27.62 -3.38
CA ALA A 6 -6.08 28.86 -3.80
C ALA A 6 -5.06 29.99 -4.04
N ILE A 7 -4.07 30.14 -3.16
CA ILE A 7 -2.98 31.12 -3.34
C ILE A 7 -2.15 30.78 -4.60
N LEU A 8 -1.91 29.49 -4.89
CA LEU A 8 -1.20 29.11 -6.11
C LEU A 8 -1.98 29.51 -7.38
N ASP A 9 -3.30 29.42 -7.36
CA ASP A 9 -4.14 29.86 -8.47
C ASP A 9 -4.07 31.39 -8.64
N GLU A 10 -4.14 32.17 -7.54
CA GLU A 10 -3.98 33.62 -7.57
C GLU A 10 -2.58 34.03 -8.10
N ILE A 11 -1.53 33.36 -7.66
CA ILE A 11 -0.15 33.58 -8.15
C ILE A 11 -0.06 33.26 -9.64
N ALA A 12 -0.67 32.18 -10.11
CA ALA A 12 -0.66 31.82 -11.52
C ALA A 12 -1.35 32.90 -12.37
N GLU A 13 -2.48 33.43 -11.92
CA GLU A 13 -3.21 34.51 -12.56
C GLU A 13 -2.36 35.80 -12.63
N GLU A 14 -1.77 36.23 -11.54
CA GLU A 14 -0.89 37.41 -11.46
C GLU A 14 0.35 37.30 -12.36
N LEU A 15 0.89 36.07 -12.51
CA LEU A 15 2.03 35.82 -13.39
C LEU A 15 1.63 35.58 -14.86
N GLY A 16 0.32 35.50 -15.18
CA GLY A 16 -0.15 35.10 -16.50
C GLY A 16 0.30 33.70 -16.89
N MET A 17 0.44 32.81 -15.93
CA MET A 17 0.93 31.44 -16.10
C MET A 17 -0.23 30.43 -15.99
N ASP A 18 -0.17 29.35 -16.77
CA ASP A 18 -1.08 28.22 -16.60
C ASP A 18 -0.91 27.63 -15.18
N PRO A 19 -2.00 27.44 -14.42
CA PRO A 19 -1.89 26.98 -13.04
C PRO A 19 -1.31 25.56 -12.92
N TRP A 20 -1.43 24.69 -13.93
CA TRP A 20 -0.72 23.41 -13.96
C TRP A 20 0.79 23.60 -14.14
N GLU A 21 1.19 24.51 -15.03
CA GLU A 21 2.62 24.82 -15.27
C GLU A 21 3.30 25.38 -14.00
N LEU A 22 2.59 26.23 -13.25
CA LEU A 22 3.11 26.72 -11.97
C LEU A 22 3.37 25.59 -10.99
N ARG A 23 2.44 24.65 -10.89
CA ARG A 23 2.59 23.48 -10.01
C ARG A 23 3.69 22.53 -10.47
N LEU A 24 3.76 22.22 -11.75
CA LEU A 24 4.84 21.39 -12.33
C LEU A 24 6.23 22.00 -12.10
N LYS A 25 6.36 23.31 -12.30
CA LYS A 25 7.64 24.03 -12.08
C LYS A 25 8.12 23.95 -10.63
N ASN A 26 7.20 23.83 -9.69
CA ASN A 26 7.48 23.75 -8.26
C ASN A 26 7.32 22.33 -7.68
N ALA A 27 6.98 21.34 -8.51
CA ALA A 27 6.87 19.97 -8.07
C ALA A 27 8.20 19.43 -7.56
N LEU A 28 8.14 18.68 -6.47
CA LEU A 28 9.32 18.05 -5.90
C LEU A 28 9.83 16.95 -6.83
N ALA A 29 11.13 17.01 -7.11
CA ALA A 29 11.84 15.89 -7.71
C ALA A 29 12.38 14.96 -6.62
N ALA A 30 12.48 13.67 -6.93
CA ALA A 30 12.91 12.62 -5.99
C ALA A 30 14.29 12.89 -5.34
N ASP A 31 15.18 13.59 -6.05
CA ASP A 31 16.52 13.92 -5.59
C ASP A 31 16.58 15.22 -4.75
N LYS A 32 15.52 16.00 -4.71
CA LYS A 32 15.48 17.28 -4.01
C LYS A 32 14.90 17.14 -2.60
N PRO A 33 15.49 17.84 -1.62
CA PRO A 33 14.90 17.89 -0.29
C PRO A 33 13.64 18.76 -0.30
N THR A 34 12.67 18.38 0.53
CA THR A 34 11.56 19.27 0.89
C THR A 34 12.07 20.52 1.63
N ILE A 35 11.22 21.51 1.81
CA ILE A 35 11.54 22.69 2.64
C ILE A 35 11.89 22.34 4.09
N TYR A 36 11.54 21.14 4.56
CA TYR A 36 11.88 20.60 5.88
C TYR A 36 13.15 19.72 5.86
N GLY A 37 13.85 19.64 4.73
CA GLY A 37 15.10 18.88 4.58
C GLY A 37 14.91 17.37 4.30
N ALA A 38 13.73 16.82 4.51
CA ALA A 38 13.46 15.41 4.18
C ALA A 38 13.39 15.21 2.66
N LYS A 39 13.93 14.11 2.16
CA LYS A 39 13.70 13.68 0.78
C LYS A 39 12.46 12.81 0.75
N ILE A 40 11.53 13.10 -0.14
CA ILE A 40 10.49 12.14 -0.53
C ILE A 40 11.08 11.23 -1.60
N GLY A 41 10.70 9.95 -1.60
CA GLY A 41 11.06 9.03 -2.66
C GLY A 41 10.49 9.45 -4.02
N GLU A 42 10.62 8.60 -5.01
CA GLU A 42 9.96 8.81 -6.28
C GLU A 42 8.45 8.93 -6.06
N ALA A 43 7.88 10.03 -6.52
CA ALA A 43 6.46 10.31 -6.43
C ALA A 43 5.97 10.80 -7.78
N GLY A 44 4.94 10.15 -8.33
CA GLY A 44 4.39 10.42 -9.66
C GLY A 44 3.55 11.70 -9.73
N ILE A 45 4.06 12.82 -9.19
CA ILE A 45 3.34 14.10 -9.19
C ILE A 45 3.10 14.58 -10.63
N GLN A 46 4.12 14.48 -11.49
CA GLN A 46 4.02 14.89 -12.87
C GLN A 46 3.03 14.00 -13.62
N GLU A 47 3.12 12.69 -13.44
CA GLU A 47 2.22 11.71 -14.07
C GLU A 47 0.77 11.93 -13.63
N CYS A 48 0.54 12.21 -12.35
CA CYS A 48 -0.80 12.56 -11.84
C CYS A 48 -1.34 13.83 -12.49
N ILE A 49 -0.53 14.88 -12.58
CA ILE A 49 -0.91 16.15 -13.23
C ILE A 49 -1.20 15.91 -14.72
N ASP A 50 -0.30 15.24 -15.43
CA ASP A 50 -0.46 14.97 -16.87
C ASP A 50 -1.69 14.11 -17.17
N SER A 51 -1.98 13.13 -16.32
CA SER A 51 -3.18 12.30 -16.41
C SER A 51 -4.46 13.14 -16.33
N VAL A 52 -4.55 14.03 -15.35
CA VAL A 52 -5.73 14.91 -15.16
C VAL A 52 -5.81 15.98 -16.26
N ARG A 53 -4.71 16.65 -16.57
CA ARG A 53 -4.62 17.72 -17.57
C ARG A 53 -4.99 17.23 -18.98
N ASN A 54 -4.64 16.00 -19.32
CA ASN A 54 -4.90 15.41 -20.63
C ASN A 54 -6.24 14.65 -20.68
N HIS A 55 -6.95 14.51 -19.57
CA HIS A 55 -8.25 13.84 -19.53
C HIS A 55 -9.28 14.58 -20.42
N PRO A 56 -10.22 13.88 -21.08
CA PRO A 56 -11.26 14.51 -21.89
C PRO A 56 -12.04 15.61 -21.15
N ASN A 57 -12.29 15.47 -19.86
CA ASN A 57 -12.94 16.49 -19.04
C ASN A 57 -12.19 17.82 -19.03
N ALA A 58 -10.86 17.81 -19.10
CA ALA A 58 -10.06 19.04 -19.14
C ALA A 58 -10.34 19.90 -20.40
N LYS A 59 -10.78 19.26 -21.47
CA LYS A 59 -11.13 19.90 -22.75
C LYS A 59 -12.60 20.33 -22.81
N ALA A 60 -13.40 19.98 -21.80
CA ALA A 60 -14.82 20.36 -21.79
C ALA A 60 -14.95 21.88 -21.66
N LYS A 61 -15.81 22.47 -22.51
CA LYS A 61 -16.13 23.89 -22.43
C LYS A 61 -17.02 24.16 -21.23
N LEU A 62 -16.73 25.25 -20.55
CA LEU A 62 -17.55 25.76 -19.46
C LEU A 62 -18.58 26.75 -19.98
N GLY A 63 -19.78 26.71 -19.39
CA GLY A 63 -20.86 27.63 -19.66
C GLY A 63 -20.87 28.82 -18.71
N PRO A 64 -21.90 29.67 -18.79
CA PRO A 64 -22.11 30.73 -17.80
C PRO A 64 -22.21 30.18 -16.39
N ASN A 65 -21.70 30.90 -15.42
CA ASN A 65 -21.66 30.53 -13.99
C ASN A 65 -20.96 29.20 -13.67
N GLN A 66 -20.15 28.70 -14.60
CA GLN A 66 -19.36 27.49 -14.42
C GLN A 66 -17.88 27.85 -14.29
N GLY A 67 -17.21 27.14 -13.42
CA GLY A 67 -15.78 27.33 -13.14
C GLY A 67 -15.06 25.97 -13.05
N ARG A 68 -13.75 26.01 -13.30
CA ARG A 68 -12.84 24.89 -13.13
C ARG A 68 -11.82 25.22 -12.08
N GLY A 69 -11.70 24.35 -11.07
CA GLY A 69 -10.65 24.37 -10.07
C GLY A 69 -9.71 23.18 -10.26
N ILE A 70 -8.45 23.38 -9.89
CA ILE A 70 -7.44 22.34 -9.86
C ILE A 70 -6.70 22.37 -8.54
N ALA A 71 -6.22 21.21 -8.10
CA ALA A 71 -5.38 21.10 -6.91
C ALA A 71 -4.44 19.92 -7.02
N ILE A 72 -3.30 20.01 -6.34
CA ILE A 72 -2.42 18.89 -6.07
C ILE A 72 -2.33 18.65 -4.57
N GLY A 73 -2.03 17.42 -4.18
CA GLY A 73 -1.89 17.06 -2.79
C GLY A 73 -0.79 16.04 -2.57
N TYR A 74 -0.21 16.12 -1.39
CA TYR A 74 0.76 15.16 -0.88
C TYR A 74 0.43 14.84 0.56
N TRP A 75 0.55 13.57 0.92
CA TRP A 75 0.48 13.13 2.30
C TRP A 75 1.53 12.06 2.57
N GLY A 76 2.42 12.31 3.53
CA GLY A 76 3.44 11.36 3.95
C GLY A 76 2.88 10.25 4.84
N ASN A 77 3.43 9.05 4.71
CA ASN A 77 3.11 7.96 5.62
C ASN A 77 3.96 8.07 6.89
N ALA A 78 3.31 8.03 8.05
CA ALA A 78 4.02 7.91 9.31
C ALA A 78 4.53 6.46 9.50
N GLY A 79 5.74 6.35 10.03
CA GLY A 79 6.30 5.09 10.48
C GLY A 79 5.90 4.75 11.92
N GLY A 80 6.88 4.30 12.70
CA GLY A 80 6.76 3.96 14.10
C GLY A 80 6.67 2.45 14.36
N GLU A 81 6.57 2.11 15.62
CA GLU A 81 6.58 0.73 16.09
C GLU A 81 5.35 -0.05 15.59
N SER A 82 5.60 -1.24 15.10
CA SER A 82 4.58 -2.18 14.61
C SER A 82 5.02 -3.60 14.88
N SER A 83 4.07 -4.48 15.15
CA SER A 83 4.31 -5.90 15.31
C SER A 83 3.25 -6.73 14.58
N ALA A 84 3.68 -7.88 14.09
CA ALA A 84 2.81 -8.89 13.49
C ALA A 84 3.26 -10.29 13.91
N GLN A 85 2.32 -11.21 13.92
CA GLN A 85 2.56 -12.64 14.06
C GLN A 85 1.88 -13.35 12.89
N LEU A 86 2.54 -14.35 12.34
CA LEU A 86 2.00 -15.21 11.29
C LEU A 86 2.11 -16.66 11.73
N HIS A 87 1.00 -17.37 11.66
CA HIS A 87 0.90 -18.79 11.99
C HIS A 87 0.39 -19.56 10.80
N ILE A 88 0.98 -20.71 10.53
CA ILE A 88 0.47 -21.68 9.55
C ILE A 88 -0.20 -22.83 10.31
N ASN A 89 -1.45 -23.09 10.00
CA ASN A 89 -2.24 -24.18 10.56
C ASN A 89 -1.96 -25.48 9.82
N GLU A 90 -2.28 -26.63 10.43
CA GLU A 90 -2.07 -27.96 9.85
C GLU A 90 -2.76 -28.19 8.50
N ASP A 91 -3.86 -27.48 8.24
CA ASP A 91 -4.59 -27.53 6.97
C ASP A 91 -4.00 -26.62 5.87
N GLY A 92 -2.87 -25.96 6.13
CA GLY A 92 -2.24 -25.03 5.23
C GLY A 92 -2.88 -23.64 5.21
N THR A 93 -3.85 -23.34 6.08
CA THR A 93 -4.35 -21.97 6.23
C THR A 93 -3.38 -21.12 7.04
N ALA A 94 -3.36 -19.83 6.77
CA ALA A 94 -2.53 -18.86 7.48
C ALA A 94 -3.37 -17.93 8.36
N LEU A 95 -2.88 -17.61 9.56
CA LEU A 95 -3.46 -16.63 10.46
C LEU A 95 -2.46 -15.52 10.72
N VAL A 96 -2.74 -14.31 10.24
CA VAL A 96 -1.96 -13.12 10.55
C VAL A 96 -2.63 -12.32 11.67
N ILE A 97 -1.84 -11.95 12.69
CA ILE A 97 -2.31 -11.18 13.85
C ILE A 97 -1.51 -9.89 13.93
N THR A 98 -2.19 -8.75 14.02
CA THR A 98 -1.56 -7.43 14.20
C THR A 98 -2.24 -6.67 15.33
N GLY A 99 -1.55 -5.71 15.94
CA GLY A 99 -2.11 -4.82 16.97
C GLY A 99 -2.86 -3.61 16.39
N HIS A 100 -2.93 -3.46 15.07
CA HIS A 100 -3.59 -2.32 14.43
C HIS A 100 -5.08 -2.58 14.22
N PRO A 101 -5.97 -1.61 14.55
CA PRO A 101 -7.39 -1.74 14.28
C PRO A 101 -7.68 -1.78 12.77
N ASP A 102 -8.82 -2.38 12.42
CA ASP A 102 -9.28 -2.44 11.04
C ASP A 102 -9.93 -1.12 10.62
N ILE A 103 -9.12 -0.21 10.12
CA ILE A 103 -9.57 1.08 9.59
C ILE A 103 -9.62 1.02 8.08
N GLY A 104 -10.79 1.28 7.50
CA GLY A 104 -11.00 1.27 6.05
C GLY A 104 -10.76 -0.10 5.40
N GLY A 105 -10.89 -1.19 6.15
CA GLY A 105 -10.68 -2.54 5.63
C GLY A 105 -9.20 -2.97 5.56
N SER A 106 -8.32 -2.37 6.34
CA SER A 106 -6.88 -2.69 6.36
C SER A 106 -6.57 -4.17 6.64
N ARG A 107 -7.46 -4.91 7.32
CA ARG A 107 -7.33 -6.37 7.47
C ARG A 107 -7.25 -7.09 6.14
N ALA A 108 -8.08 -6.71 5.17
CA ALA A 108 -8.04 -7.31 3.83
C ALA A 108 -6.70 -7.04 3.13
N SER A 109 -6.10 -5.87 3.36
CA SER A 109 -4.77 -5.57 2.84
C SER A 109 -3.70 -6.47 3.45
N MET A 110 -3.75 -6.76 4.75
CA MET A 110 -2.82 -7.70 5.39
C MET A 110 -2.98 -9.12 4.86
N VAL A 111 -4.23 -9.55 4.64
CA VAL A 111 -4.53 -10.85 3.99
C VAL A 111 -3.89 -10.92 2.59
N ASN A 112 -4.05 -9.86 1.79
CA ASN A 112 -3.49 -9.83 0.43
C ASN A 112 -1.96 -9.89 0.42
N ILE A 113 -1.28 -9.21 1.35
CA ILE A 113 0.18 -9.27 1.47
C ILE A 113 0.64 -10.70 1.72
N VAL A 114 0.06 -11.37 2.72
CA VAL A 114 0.40 -12.76 3.05
C VAL A 114 0.08 -13.71 1.90
N ALA A 115 -1.13 -13.61 1.35
CA ALA A 115 -1.59 -14.51 0.28
C ALA A 115 -0.72 -14.40 -0.97
N GLU A 116 -0.40 -13.18 -1.39
CA GLU A 116 0.45 -12.93 -2.55
C GLU A 116 1.87 -13.47 -2.34
N LYS A 117 2.47 -13.19 -1.18
CA LYS A 117 3.83 -13.60 -0.88
C LYS A 117 3.97 -15.11 -0.70
N LEU A 118 2.98 -15.74 -0.07
CA LEU A 118 2.91 -17.20 0.00
C LEU A 118 2.49 -17.87 -1.32
N GLY A 119 1.92 -17.13 -2.28
CA GLY A 119 1.40 -17.71 -3.52
C GLY A 119 0.17 -18.60 -3.31
N ILE A 120 -0.70 -18.26 -2.35
CA ILE A 120 -1.91 -19.03 -2.01
C ILE A 120 -3.17 -18.17 -2.21
N ASP A 121 -4.34 -18.83 -2.27
CA ASP A 121 -5.62 -18.13 -2.36
C ASP A 121 -5.84 -17.27 -1.09
N TYR A 122 -6.25 -16.01 -1.26
CA TYR A 122 -6.52 -15.10 -0.14
C TYR A 122 -7.55 -15.66 0.87
N ARG A 123 -8.44 -16.55 0.45
CA ARG A 123 -9.41 -17.24 1.30
C ARG A 123 -8.76 -18.21 2.30
N MET A 124 -7.53 -18.62 2.02
CA MET A 124 -6.73 -19.43 2.94
C MET A 124 -6.06 -18.61 4.05
N VAL A 125 -6.14 -17.28 3.97
CA VAL A 125 -5.54 -16.38 4.95
C VAL A 125 -6.63 -15.69 5.78
N LYS A 126 -6.48 -15.69 7.09
CA LYS A 126 -7.32 -14.93 8.03
C LYS A 126 -6.48 -13.86 8.71
N ALA A 127 -7.03 -12.64 8.82
CA ALA A 127 -6.42 -11.59 9.62
C ALA A 127 -7.23 -11.38 10.89
N GLN A 128 -6.54 -11.30 12.02
CA GLN A 128 -7.10 -11.03 13.34
C GLN A 128 -6.42 -9.81 13.93
N ILE A 129 -7.21 -8.93 14.55
CA ILE A 129 -6.69 -7.88 15.42
C ILE A 129 -6.43 -8.55 16.77
N GLY A 130 -5.19 -8.51 17.22
CA GLY A 130 -4.80 -9.05 18.51
C GLY A 130 -5.28 -8.15 19.66
N ASP A 131 -5.41 -8.73 20.83
CA ASP A 131 -5.52 -7.95 22.04
C ASP A 131 -4.12 -7.57 22.57
N THR A 132 -4.06 -6.54 23.39
CA THR A 132 -2.79 -5.98 23.89
C THR A 132 -2.00 -6.92 24.81
N ASN A 133 -2.57 -8.04 25.22
CA ASN A 133 -1.90 -9.05 26.05
C ASN A 133 -1.12 -10.08 25.21
N ASN A 134 -1.44 -10.20 23.91
CA ASN A 134 -0.87 -11.26 23.07
C ASN A 134 -0.21 -10.76 21.77
N VAL A 135 -0.17 -9.44 21.55
CA VAL A 135 0.56 -8.83 20.44
C VAL A 135 1.65 -7.89 20.96
N GLY A 136 2.71 -7.74 20.19
CA GLY A 136 3.75 -6.75 20.46
C GLY A 136 3.25 -5.31 20.30
N ILE A 137 4.10 -4.35 20.64
CA ILE A 137 3.78 -2.93 20.57
C ILE A 137 3.42 -2.54 19.14
N SER A 138 2.30 -1.85 19.00
CA SER A 138 1.90 -1.15 17.79
C SER A 138 1.54 0.29 18.15
N ALA A 139 2.25 1.25 17.57
CA ALA A 139 1.99 2.66 17.84
C ALA A 139 0.59 3.08 17.40
N VAL A 140 0.14 4.22 17.93
CA VAL A 140 -1.20 4.77 17.67
C VAL A 140 -1.50 4.84 16.16
N THR A 141 -2.72 4.51 15.80
CA THR A 141 -3.22 4.64 14.43
C THR A 141 -3.45 6.11 14.09
N GLY A 142 -2.54 6.68 13.31
CA GLY A 142 -2.56 8.09 12.89
C GLY A 142 -1.46 8.35 11.87
N GLY A 143 -1.59 9.41 11.08
CA GLY A 143 -0.60 9.77 10.05
C GLY A 143 -0.51 8.77 8.90
N SER A 144 -1.58 8.07 8.56
CA SER A 144 -1.66 7.10 7.44
C SER A 144 -0.63 5.96 7.52
N ARG A 145 -0.41 5.44 8.73
CA ARG A 145 0.65 4.45 8.97
C ARG A 145 0.22 2.99 8.90
N VAL A 146 -1.08 2.68 9.04
CA VAL A 146 -1.51 1.29 9.26
C VAL A 146 -1.10 0.38 8.11
N THR A 147 -1.51 0.65 6.89
CA THR A 147 -1.15 -0.19 5.73
C THR A 147 0.37 -0.20 5.50
N PHE A 148 1.04 0.92 5.69
CA PHE A 148 2.48 1.04 5.50
C PHE A 148 3.26 0.27 6.59
N ALA A 149 3.08 0.65 7.86
CA ALA A 149 3.90 0.13 8.94
C ALA A 149 3.51 -1.30 9.36
N ALA A 150 2.21 -1.63 9.36
CA ALA A 150 1.77 -3.00 9.57
C ALA A 150 2.07 -3.89 8.37
N GLY A 151 1.95 -3.35 7.14
CA GLY A 151 2.29 -4.08 5.92
C GLY A 151 3.74 -4.56 5.93
N ILE A 152 4.70 -3.71 6.32
CA ILE A 152 6.12 -4.07 6.41
C ILE A 152 6.35 -5.25 7.38
N VAL A 153 5.79 -5.20 8.59
CA VAL A 153 6.01 -6.28 9.56
C VAL A 153 5.27 -7.57 9.19
N VAL A 154 4.15 -7.47 8.49
CA VAL A 154 3.44 -8.63 7.93
C VAL A 154 4.23 -9.25 6.79
N ASP A 155 4.78 -8.44 5.91
CA ASP A 155 5.64 -8.87 4.80
C ASP A 155 6.89 -9.59 5.32
N GLU A 156 7.59 -9.01 6.28
CA GLU A 156 8.77 -9.61 6.92
C GLU A 156 8.42 -10.90 7.69
N ALA A 157 7.30 -10.94 8.42
CA ALA A 157 6.85 -12.16 9.08
C ALA A 157 6.55 -13.29 8.08
N THR A 158 6.08 -12.92 6.88
CA THR A 158 5.86 -13.89 5.81
C THR A 158 7.17 -14.41 5.24
N ASP A 159 8.20 -13.55 5.10
CA ASP A 159 9.55 -14.00 4.72
C ASP A 159 10.11 -14.99 5.73
N GLU A 160 10.00 -14.68 7.02
CA GLU A 160 10.48 -15.59 8.07
C GLU A 160 9.78 -16.95 8.02
N VAL A 161 8.46 -16.97 7.78
CA VAL A 161 7.72 -18.23 7.58
C VAL A 161 8.22 -18.99 6.36
N ILE A 162 8.45 -18.30 5.24
CA ILE A 162 9.00 -18.92 4.02
C ILE A 162 10.37 -19.55 4.29
N GLU A 163 11.26 -18.87 5.01
CA GLU A 163 12.58 -19.43 5.36
C GLU A 163 12.46 -20.64 6.29
N ILE A 164 11.53 -20.62 7.25
CA ILE A 164 11.22 -21.81 8.06
C ILE A 164 10.76 -22.98 7.18
N LEU A 165 9.86 -22.75 6.24
CA LEU A 165 9.34 -23.77 5.32
C LEU A 165 10.44 -24.35 4.42
N LYS A 166 11.32 -23.49 3.90
CA LYS A 166 12.49 -23.91 3.11
C LYS A 166 13.43 -24.78 3.94
N GLY A 167 13.75 -24.37 5.18
CA GLY A 167 14.57 -25.16 6.07
C GLY A 167 14.00 -26.56 6.35
N ARG A 168 12.68 -26.65 6.58
CA ARG A 168 12.01 -27.93 6.80
C ARG A 168 12.01 -28.84 5.58
N ALA A 169 11.85 -28.28 4.38
CA ALA A 169 11.96 -29.04 3.15
C ALA A 169 13.38 -29.53 2.91
N ALA A 170 14.39 -28.71 3.21
CA ALA A 170 15.79 -29.08 3.17
C ALA A 170 16.09 -30.28 4.08
N ASP A 171 15.57 -30.26 5.32
CA ASP A 171 15.70 -31.37 6.26
C ASP A 171 14.98 -32.66 5.78
N ILE A 172 13.79 -32.51 5.16
CA ILE A 172 13.04 -33.65 4.60
C ILE A 172 13.79 -34.30 3.44
N TRP A 173 14.41 -33.48 2.59
CA TRP A 173 15.11 -33.93 1.38
C TRP A 173 16.60 -34.25 1.62
N ASP A 174 17.12 -33.94 2.80
CA ASP A 174 18.56 -34.06 3.16
C ASP A 174 19.47 -33.31 2.17
N ILE A 175 19.12 -32.04 1.89
CA ILE A 175 19.85 -31.12 1.02
C ILE A 175 20.11 -29.79 1.70
N ASP A 176 21.00 -28.97 1.13
CA ASP A 176 21.25 -27.62 1.60
C ASP A 176 20.03 -26.70 1.38
N VAL A 177 19.73 -25.80 2.34
CA VAL A 177 18.60 -24.88 2.25
C VAL A 177 18.73 -23.90 1.07
N GLU A 178 19.94 -23.59 0.65
CA GLU A 178 20.25 -22.79 -0.53
C GLU A 178 19.81 -23.47 -1.85
N ALA A 179 19.61 -24.79 -1.80
CA ALA A 179 19.06 -25.56 -2.91
C ALA A 179 17.52 -25.72 -2.84
N VAL A 180 16.84 -24.90 -2.03
CA VAL A 180 15.38 -24.89 -1.89
C VAL A 180 14.82 -23.51 -2.25
N GLU A 181 13.83 -23.48 -3.14
CA GLU A 181 13.11 -22.27 -3.53
C GLU A 181 11.64 -22.34 -3.10
N TRP A 182 11.11 -21.19 -2.66
CA TRP A 182 9.68 -21.00 -2.44
C TRP A 182 9.05 -20.33 -3.67
N ARG A 183 8.05 -20.92 -4.25
CA ARG A 183 7.23 -20.31 -5.31
C ARG A 183 5.84 -20.96 -5.39
N ASP A 184 4.86 -20.19 -5.77
CA ASP A 184 3.49 -20.67 -6.08
C ASP A 184 2.88 -21.55 -4.97
N GLY A 185 3.12 -21.19 -3.70
CA GLY A 185 2.54 -21.92 -2.56
C GLY A 185 3.22 -23.23 -2.20
N ALA A 186 4.42 -23.48 -2.72
CA ALA A 186 5.18 -24.71 -2.51
C ALA A 186 6.69 -24.45 -2.42
N VAL A 187 7.41 -25.34 -1.75
CA VAL A 187 8.86 -25.44 -1.86
C VAL A 187 9.23 -26.35 -3.02
N HIS A 188 10.28 -26.00 -3.71
CA HIS A 188 10.83 -26.72 -4.85
C HIS A 188 12.34 -26.97 -4.65
N PRO A 189 12.86 -28.16 -5.01
CA PRO A 189 14.29 -28.32 -5.10
C PRO A 189 14.85 -27.48 -6.25
N ALA A 190 15.97 -26.82 -6.01
CA ALA A 190 16.61 -25.88 -6.93
C ALA A 190 18.08 -26.19 -7.17
N GLY A 191 18.71 -25.43 -8.08
CA GLY A 191 20.12 -25.58 -8.41
C GLY A 191 20.46 -26.98 -8.92
N SER A 192 21.45 -27.63 -8.32
CA SER A 192 21.88 -29.00 -8.67
C SER A 192 20.85 -30.08 -8.33
N ASN A 193 19.92 -29.79 -7.44
CA ASN A 193 18.88 -30.72 -7.00
C ASN A 193 17.56 -30.53 -7.74
N ALA A 194 17.50 -29.64 -8.74
CA ALA A 194 16.28 -29.38 -9.49
C ALA A 194 15.76 -30.68 -10.16
N GLY A 195 14.54 -31.09 -9.74
CA GLY A 195 13.90 -32.31 -10.25
C GLY A 195 14.22 -33.60 -9.49
N ASP A 196 15.05 -33.56 -8.45
CA ASP A 196 15.39 -34.77 -7.66
C ASP A 196 14.26 -35.18 -6.71
N PHE A 197 13.42 -34.20 -6.32
CA PHE A 197 12.31 -34.41 -5.38
C PHE A 197 11.02 -33.77 -5.92
N ASP A 198 9.88 -34.32 -5.54
CA ASP A 198 8.59 -33.68 -5.78
C ASP A 198 8.45 -32.43 -4.89
N PRO A 199 7.90 -31.32 -5.42
CA PRO A 199 7.59 -30.14 -4.61
C PRO A 199 6.67 -30.47 -3.44
N LEU A 200 6.84 -29.75 -2.33
CA LEU A 200 5.96 -29.86 -1.16
C LEU A 200 5.15 -28.57 -1.00
N THR A 201 3.85 -28.70 -1.03
CA THR A 201 2.91 -27.59 -0.81
C THR A 201 2.93 -27.10 0.63
N LEU A 202 2.44 -25.89 0.88
CA LEU A 202 2.26 -25.33 2.22
C LEU A 202 1.52 -26.30 3.15
N ALA A 203 0.42 -26.91 2.66
CA ALA A 203 -0.38 -27.84 3.45
C ALA A 203 0.39 -29.14 3.77
N GLU A 204 1.16 -29.69 2.83
CA GLU A 204 1.97 -30.88 3.06
C GLU A 204 3.09 -30.65 4.07
N LEU A 205 3.72 -29.47 4.03
CA LEU A 205 4.71 -29.07 5.04
C LEU A 205 4.07 -28.84 6.41
N ALA A 206 2.90 -28.19 6.44
CA ALA A 206 2.15 -27.96 7.68
C ALA A 206 1.74 -29.27 8.37
N MET A 207 1.26 -30.28 7.61
CA MET A 207 0.96 -31.61 8.14
C MET A 207 2.19 -32.35 8.68
N LYS A 208 3.38 -32.04 8.20
CA LYS A 208 4.65 -32.63 8.66
C LYS A 208 5.30 -31.84 9.79
N ALA A 209 4.67 -30.78 10.27
CA ALA A 209 5.25 -29.83 11.23
C ALA A 209 5.73 -30.52 12.52
N GLU A 210 4.95 -31.46 13.08
CA GLU A 210 5.32 -32.19 14.31
C GLU A 210 6.68 -32.90 14.18
N GLY A 211 6.93 -33.55 13.05
CA GLY A 211 8.15 -34.30 12.78
C GLY A 211 9.33 -33.44 12.30
N THR A 212 9.12 -32.18 11.99
CA THR A 212 10.13 -31.32 11.34
C THR A 212 10.44 -30.04 12.13
N GLY A 213 10.15 -29.96 13.41
CA GLY A 213 10.51 -28.83 14.28
C GLY A 213 9.31 -28.11 14.93
N GLY A 214 8.10 -28.67 14.84
CA GLY A 214 6.92 -28.18 15.55
C GLY A 214 6.16 -27.08 14.79
N PRO A 215 5.37 -26.24 15.48
CA PRO A 215 4.53 -25.22 14.85
C PRO A 215 5.30 -24.28 13.93
N ILE A 216 4.68 -23.89 12.79
CA ILE A 216 5.25 -22.93 11.85
C ILE A 216 4.69 -21.56 12.20
N THR A 217 5.54 -20.71 12.76
CA THR A 217 5.15 -19.40 13.23
C THR A 217 6.32 -18.42 13.16
N ALA A 218 6.03 -17.16 12.84
CA ALA A 218 6.98 -16.07 12.92
C ALA A 218 6.36 -14.88 13.66
N ALA A 219 7.20 -14.06 14.29
CA ALA A 219 6.78 -12.85 14.99
C ALA A 219 7.80 -11.74 14.76
N VAL A 220 7.37 -10.68 14.10
CA VAL A 220 8.19 -9.52 13.78
C VAL A 220 7.72 -8.30 14.55
N SER A 221 8.67 -7.59 15.14
CA SER A 221 8.47 -6.28 15.76
C SER A 221 9.54 -5.32 15.25
N LYS A 222 9.11 -4.18 14.71
CA LYS A 222 10.03 -3.23 14.08
C LYS A 222 9.55 -1.79 14.27
N ASN A 223 10.51 -0.88 14.47
CA ASN A 223 10.25 0.54 14.32
C ASN A 223 10.46 0.93 12.87
N THR A 224 9.37 1.08 12.12
CA THR A 224 9.40 1.44 10.71
C THR A 224 9.63 2.94 10.57
N SER A 225 10.47 3.33 9.64
CA SER A 225 10.60 4.75 9.24
C SER A 225 9.91 4.94 7.89
N GLY A 226 8.91 5.84 7.84
CA GLY A 226 8.18 6.11 6.61
C GLY A 226 8.62 7.41 5.99
N HIS A 227 8.90 7.40 4.70
CA HIS A 227 9.13 8.60 3.89
C HIS A 227 8.42 8.52 2.53
N MET A 228 7.76 7.43 2.25
CA MET A 228 6.90 7.32 1.08
C MET A 228 5.56 7.99 1.39
N GLY A 229 5.08 8.76 0.45
CA GLY A 229 3.80 9.42 0.56
C GLY A 229 2.93 9.11 -0.65
N VAL A 230 1.67 9.47 -0.56
CA VAL A 230 0.76 9.49 -1.68
C VAL A 230 0.70 10.88 -2.26
N VAL A 231 0.64 10.99 -3.57
CA VAL A 231 0.43 12.23 -4.29
C VAL A 231 -0.81 12.12 -5.15
N GLY A 232 -1.49 13.25 -5.35
CA GLY A 232 -2.67 13.26 -6.21
C GLY A 232 -2.84 14.60 -6.89
N ALA A 233 -3.49 14.58 -8.05
CA ALA A 233 -3.95 15.74 -8.79
C ALA A 233 -5.46 15.64 -9.00
N HIS A 234 -6.16 16.73 -8.80
CA HIS A 234 -7.60 16.81 -8.88
C HIS A 234 -8.01 17.98 -9.75
N MET A 235 -9.08 17.78 -10.52
CA MET A 235 -9.73 18.82 -11.30
C MET A 235 -11.24 18.68 -11.14
N VAL A 236 -11.91 19.78 -10.84
CA VAL A 236 -13.35 19.80 -10.66
C VAL A 236 -13.97 20.92 -11.49
N ASP A 237 -15.05 20.63 -12.20
CA ASP A 237 -15.91 21.61 -12.84
C ASP A 237 -17.17 21.77 -12.00
N VAL A 238 -17.50 22.99 -11.69
CA VAL A 238 -18.67 23.36 -10.90
C VAL A 238 -19.56 24.34 -11.61
N GLU A 239 -20.82 24.37 -11.24
CA GLU A 239 -21.77 25.41 -11.58
C GLU A 239 -22.26 26.08 -10.31
N VAL A 240 -22.28 27.39 -10.30
CA VAL A 240 -22.75 28.20 -9.16
C VAL A 240 -24.05 28.88 -9.52
N ASP A 241 -25.07 28.66 -8.71
CA ASP A 241 -26.32 29.42 -8.82
C ASP A 241 -26.07 30.86 -8.32
N PRO A 242 -26.19 31.88 -9.19
CA PRO A 242 -25.87 33.27 -8.82
C PRO A 242 -26.87 33.87 -7.83
N GLU A 243 -28.08 33.33 -7.69
CA GLU A 243 -29.09 33.86 -6.78
C GLU A 243 -28.91 33.28 -5.38
N THR A 244 -28.57 32.01 -5.28
CA THR A 244 -28.48 31.29 -3.97
C THR A 244 -27.07 31.00 -3.51
N GLY A 245 -26.08 31.06 -4.40
CA GLY A 245 -24.71 30.66 -4.14
C GLY A 245 -24.51 29.13 -4.06
N ASN A 246 -25.53 28.33 -4.36
CA ASN A 246 -25.41 26.89 -4.36
C ASN A 246 -24.43 26.40 -5.42
N VAL A 247 -23.56 25.47 -5.02
CA VAL A 247 -22.54 24.89 -5.90
C VAL A 247 -22.94 23.47 -6.28
N LYS A 248 -22.95 23.20 -7.58
CA LYS A 248 -23.17 21.87 -8.14
C LYS A 248 -21.90 21.36 -8.81
N ILE A 249 -21.42 20.19 -8.42
CA ILE A 249 -20.32 19.52 -9.12
C ILE A 249 -20.83 18.96 -10.44
N LEU A 250 -20.21 19.35 -11.54
CA LEU A 250 -20.54 18.89 -12.89
C LEU A 250 -19.67 17.70 -13.31
N ARG A 251 -18.37 17.78 -13.03
CA ARG A 251 -17.37 16.77 -13.35
C ARG A 251 -16.28 16.80 -12.31
N TYR A 252 -15.83 15.63 -11.93
CA TYR A 252 -14.66 15.46 -11.08
C TYR A 252 -13.67 14.52 -11.75
N THR A 253 -12.41 14.87 -11.75
CA THR A 253 -11.33 14.06 -12.31
C THR A 253 -10.20 14.02 -11.31
N ALA A 254 -9.80 12.83 -10.90
CA ALA A 254 -8.70 12.61 -9.97
C ALA A 254 -7.71 11.60 -10.53
N SER A 255 -6.45 11.82 -10.24
CA SER A 255 -5.37 10.86 -10.44
C SER A 255 -4.52 10.82 -9.19
N GLN A 256 -4.17 9.62 -8.75
CA GLN A 256 -3.42 9.45 -7.51
C GLN A 256 -2.35 8.36 -7.67
N ASP A 257 -1.14 8.68 -7.24
CA ASP A 257 -0.07 7.71 -7.06
C ASP A 257 -0.07 7.24 -5.60
N VAL A 258 -0.30 5.96 -5.41
CA VAL A 258 -0.25 5.28 -4.12
C VAL A 258 0.88 4.26 -4.07
N GLY A 259 1.78 4.28 -5.07
CA GLY A 259 2.71 3.19 -5.32
C GLY A 259 1.98 1.91 -5.74
N ARG A 260 2.43 0.77 -5.25
CA ARG A 260 1.72 -0.50 -5.50
C ARG A 260 0.43 -0.56 -4.69
N ALA A 261 -0.69 -0.61 -5.37
CA ALA A 261 -2.00 -0.75 -4.74
C ALA A 261 -2.18 -2.19 -4.19
N ILE A 262 -2.04 -2.37 -2.87
CA ILE A 262 -2.20 -3.67 -2.22
C ILE A 262 -3.65 -4.19 -2.36
N HIS A 263 -4.61 -3.29 -2.32
CA HIS A 263 -6.02 -3.59 -2.53
C HIS A 263 -6.64 -2.55 -3.48
N PRO A 264 -6.54 -2.74 -4.83
CA PRO A 264 -6.95 -1.73 -5.81
C PRO A 264 -8.37 -1.21 -5.62
N ALA A 265 -9.34 -2.10 -5.39
CA ALA A 265 -10.74 -1.68 -5.21
C ALA A 265 -10.95 -0.78 -3.98
N TYR A 266 -10.16 -0.96 -2.92
CA TYR A 266 -10.23 -0.08 -1.75
C TYR A 266 -9.57 1.27 -2.02
N VAL A 267 -8.48 1.31 -2.79
CA VAL A 267 -7.86 2.56 -3.22
C VAL A 267 -8.84 3.38 -4.07
N GLU A 268 -9.45 2.76 -5.07
CA GLU A 268 -10.48 3.41 -5.89
C GLU A 268 -11.68 3.86 -5.05
N GLY A 269 -12.15 3.01 -4.12
CA GLY A 269 -13.25 3.31 -3.23
C GLY A 269 -12.98 4.52 -2.33
N GLN A 270 -11.75 4.71 -1.85
CA GLN A 270 -11.38 5.89 -1.06
C GLN A 270 -11.45 7.17 -1.89
N ILE A 271 -11.02 7.14 -3.14
CA ILE A 271 -11.10 8.31 -4.04
C ILE A 271 -12.55 8.63 -4.37
N LEU A 272 -13.33 7.62 -4.77
CA LEU A 272 -14.73 7.79 -5.16
C LEU A 272 -15.64 8.22 -4.00
N SER A 273 -15.35 7.80 -2.77
CA SER A 273 -16.16 8.15 -1.60
C SER A 273 -15.93 9.57 -1.09
N LEU A 274 -14.91 10.26 -1.58
CA LEU A 274 -14.59 11.65 -1.24
C LEU A 274 -15.21 12.66 -2.22
N ILE A 275 -15.84 12.20 -3.29
CA ILE A 275 -16.52 12.97 -4.32
C ILE A 275 -18.02 13.01 -4.02
#